data_bf0bcbc34288a156c805d31d13986784
#
_entry.id   bf0bcbc34288a156c805d31d13986784
#
_cell.length_a   1.000
_cell.length_b   1.000
_cell.length_c   1.000
_cell.angle_alpha   90.00
_cell.angle_beta   90.00
_cell.angle_gamma   90.00
#
_symmetry.space_group_name_H-M   'P 1'
#
loop_
_entity.id
_entity.type
_entity.pdbx_description
1 polymer ?
#
loop_
_entity_poly.entity_id
_entity_poly.type
_entity_poly.pdbx_seq_one_letter_code
_entity_poly.pdbx_strand_id
1 'polypeptide(L)'
;LRPEEIASRIPDGATVALAASGIFLEADAILEAVERRFLETGHPRDLTVVHALGIGDGADSGLNRLAYEGLVRKVVGGHWSWSPRMQKLARENLIAAYSFPGGAISSLLREIGAGRPGLITHVGLGTFADPRVDGGRCNSRADEELVELCEFLCVLEGRERHP
;
A
#
# COMPACT_ATOMS: atom_id res chain seq x y z
N LEU A 1 7.32 20.97 -10.10
CA LEU A 1 7.05 20.99 -8.65
C LEU A 1 8.27 20.43 -7.92
N ARG A 2 8.68 21.05 -6.82
CA ARG A 2 9.72 20.51 -5.95
C ARG A 2 9.14 19.38 -5.07
N PRO A 3 9.97 18.45 -4.59
CA PRO A 3 9.49 17.36 -3.72
C PRO A 3 8.69 17.84 -2.50
N GLU A 4 9.13 18.93 -1.87
CA GLU A 4 8.46 19.54 -0.70
C GLU A 4 7.06 20.05 -1.04
N GLU A 5 6.89 20.63 -2.23
CA GLU A 5 5.59 21.12 -2.69
C GLU A 5 4.60 19.95 -2.93
N ILE A 6 5.12 18.81 -3.40
CA ILE A 6 4.32 17.59 -3.58
C ILE A 6 3.96 17.02 -2.21
N ALA A 7 4.95 16.85 -1.33
CA ALA A 7 4.75 16.34 0.02
C ALA A 7 3.74 17.18 0.81
N SER A 8 3.75 18.53 0.67
CA SER A 8 2.83 19.43 1.38
C SER A 8 1.36 19.26 0.95
N ARG A 9 1.11 18.68 -0.22
CA ARG A 9 -0.26 18.45 -0.74
C ARG A 9 -0.88 17.13 -0.30
N ILE A 10 -0.11 16.25 0.35
CA ILE A 10 -0.63 14.97 0.83
C ILE A 10 -1.34 15.22 2.17
N PRO A 11 -2.67 15.06 2.24
CA PRO A 11 -3.42 15.23 3.49
C PRO A 11 -3.29 14.00 4.38
N ASP A 12 -3.69 14.14 5.63
CA ASP A 12 -3.85 13.02 6.56
C ASP A 12 -4.89 12.03 6.02
N GLY A 13 -4.69 10.75 6.25
CA GLY A 13 -5.56 9.68 5.79
C GLY A 13 -5.52 9.40 4.28
N ALA A 14 -4.69 10.10 3.52
CA ALA A 14 -4.62 9.91 2.06
C ALA A 14 -4.22 8.48 1.68
N THR A 15 -4.76 8.01 0.56
CA THR A 15 -4.25 6.81 -0.12
C THR A 15 -3.22 7.24 -1.17
N VAL A 16 -2.01 6.70 -1.04
CA VAL A 16 -0.87 7.01 -1.91
C VAL A 16 -0.47 5.74 -2.67
N ALA A 17 -0.59 5.76 -3.99
CA ALA A 17 -0.08 4.70 -4.84
C ALA A 17 1.37 4.99 -5.26
N LEU A 18 2.27 4.03 -5.02
CA LEU A 18 3.67 4.13 -5.36
C LEU A 18 3.98 3.21 -6.56
N ALA A 19 4.45 3.80 -7.64
CA ALA A 19 4.92 3.09 -8.82
C ALA A 19 6.45 3.05 -8.82
N ALA A 20 7.02 1.85 -8.68
CA ALA A 20 8.45 1.61 -8.70
C ALA A 20 8.75 0.12 -8.88
N SER A 21 10.01 -0.22 -9.06
CA SER A 21 10.50 -1.59 -9.11
C SER A 21 11.90 -1.67 -8.48
N GLY A 22 11.97 -2.20 -7.27
CA GLY A 22 13.20 -2.21 -6.47
C GLY A 22 13.68 -0.81 -6.18
N ILE A 23 14.98 -0.58 -6.38
CA ILE A 23 15.63 0.75 -6.28
C ILE A 23 15.46 1.58 -7.56
N PHE A 24 14.82 1.03 -8.61
CA PHE A 24 14.68 1.72 -9.88
C PHE A 24 13.33 2.41 -9.99
N LEU A 25 13.32 3.59 -10.59
CA LEU A 25 12.12 4.36 -10.89
C LEU A 25 11.30 4.77 -9.66
N GLU A 26 11.84 4.65 -8.45
CA GLU A 26 11.15 5.16 -7.27
C GLU A 26 11.32 6.69 -7.14
N ALA A 27 10.27 7.33 -6.68
CA ALA A 27 10.29 8.78 -6.43
C ALA A 27 10.90 9.09 -5.05
N ASP A 28 12.11 8.59 -4.76
CA ASP A 28 12.72 8.62 -3.43
C ASP A 28 12.84 10.03 -2.85
N ALA A 29 13.15 11.04 -3.68
CA ALA A 29 13.20 12.44 -3.25
C ALA A 29 11.83 12.95 -2.71
N ILE A 30 10.71 12.45 -3.26
CA ILE A 30 9.36 12.79 -2.76
C ILE A 30 9.11 12.05 -1.44
N LEU A 31 9.48 10.78 -1.35
CA LEU A 31 9.34 9.98 -0.13
C LEU A 31 10.17 10.57 1.01
N GLU A 32 11.40 11.02 0.73
CA GLU A 32 12.24 11.75 1.67
C GLU A 32 11.59 13.06 2.15
N ALA A 33 10.97 13.79 1.25
CA ALA A 33 10.28 15.04 1.61
C ALA A 33 9.04 14.76 2.50
N VAL A 34 8.31 13.65 2.26
CA VAL A 34 7.19 13.20 3.11
C VAL A 34 7.71 12.79 4.50
N GLU A 35 8.78 11.98 4.54
CA GLU A 35 9.45 11.58 5.78
C GLU A 35 9.85 12.80 6.62
N ARG A 36 10.59 13.73 6.02
CA ARG A 36 11.06 14.95 6.70
C ARG A 36 9.89 15.78 7.24
N ARG A 37 8.85 16.01 6.42
CA ARG A 37 7.66 16.73 6.86
C ARG A 37 6.99 16.05 8.04
N PHE A 38 6.85 14.73 8.02
CA PHE A 38 6.28 13.98 9.14
C PHE A 38 7.12 14.14 10.41
N LEU A 39 8.43 14.01 10.32
CA LEU A 39 9.34 14.14 11.47
C LEU A 39 9.34 15.57 12.06
N GLU A 40 9.15 16.59 11.23
CA GLU A 40 9.13 18.00 11.63
C GLU A 40 7.76 18.44 12.19
N THR A 41 6.65 17.91 11.63
CA THR A 41 5.31 18.47 11.87
C THR A 41 4.30 17.45 12.45
N GLY A 42 4.63 16.15 12.41
CA GLY A 42 3.68 15.07 12.70
C GLY A 42 2.65 14.83 11.59
N HIS A 43 2.83 15.43 10.41
CA HIS A 43 1.94 15.30 9.25
C HIS A 43 2.74 15.02 7.96
N PRO A 44 2.16 14.29 6.98
CA PRO A 44 0.85 13.65 7.01
C PRO A 44 0.80 12.47 7.99
N ARG A 45 -0.42 12.07 8.39
CA ARG A 45 -0.67 10.93 9.28
C ARG A 45 -1.60 9.92 8.62
N ASP A 46 -1.55 8.69 9.13
CA ASP A 46 -2.53 7.63 8.84
C ASP A 46 -2.68 7.32 7.34
N LEU A 47 -1.58 7.40 6.60
CA LEU A 47 -1.58 7.12 5.18
C LEU A 47 -1.93 5.64 4.90
N THR A 48 -2.67 5.42 3.82
CA THR A 48 -2.76 4.11 3.16
C THR A 48 -1.78 4.09 1.99
N VAL A 49 -0.86 3.14 1.97
CA VAL A 49 0.12 3.00 0.89
C VAL A 49 -0.20 1.77 0.04
N VAL A 50 -0.24 1.94 -1.27
CA VAL A 50 -0.47 0.86 -2.24
C VAL A 50 0.72 0.74 -3.17
N HIS A 51 1.28 -0.48 -3.30
CA HIS A 51 2.37 -0.74 -4.23
C HIS A 51 2.31 -2.14 -4.83
N ALA A 52 2.48 -2.26 -6.14
CA ALA A 52 2.42 -3.54 -6.83
C ALA A 52 3.72 -4.34 -6.75
N LEU A 53 4.86 -3.67 -6.79
CA LEU A 53 6.20 -4.26 -6.77
C LEU A 53 6.96 -3.82 -5.52
N GLY A 54 8.07 -4.50 -5.22
CA GLY A 54 8.96 -4.12 -4.13
C GLY A 54 9.55 -2.73 -4.36
N ILE A 55 9.58 -1.92 -3.32
CA ILE A 55 10.10 -0.55 -3.34
C ILE A 55 11.10 -0.40 -2.21
N GLY A 56 12.29 0.11 -2.52
CA GLY A 56 13.37 0.34 -1.57
C GLY A 56 14.66 -0.39 -1.94
N ASP A 57 15.68 -0.16 -1.15
CA ASP A 57 17.05 -0.69 -1.31
C ASP A 57 17.39 -1.81 -0.32
N GLY A 58 16.44 -2.22 0.51
CA GLY A 58 16.68 -3.17 1.59
C GLY A 58 17.25 -2.52 2.87
N ALA A 59 17.38 -1.21 2.92
CA ALA A 59 17.91 -0.45 4.05
C ALA A 59 16.99 0.74 4.41
N ASP A 60 17.22 1.92 3.86
CA ASP A 60 16.60 3.16 4.33
C ASP A 60 15.79 3.92 3.27
N SER A 61 15.95 3.63 1.97
CA SER A 61 15.26 4.33 0.90
C SER A 61 13.90 3.72 0.52
N GLY A 62 13.19 4.40 -0.35
CA GLY A 62 11.91 3.96 -0.87
C GLY A 62 10.83 3.86 0.20
N LEU A 63 10.14 2.74 0.25
CA LEU A 63 9.06 2.50 1.23
C LEU A 63 9.57 2.53 2.70
N ASN A 64 10.88 2.29 2.94
CA ASN A 64 11.46 2.37 4.27
C ASN A 64 11.38 3.77 4.88
N ARG A 65 11.41 4.84 4.04
CA ARG A 65 11.25 6.23 4.48
C ARG A 65 9.90 6.53 5.11
N LEU A 66 8.88 5.76 4.71
CA LEU A 66 7.52 5.91 5.28
C LEU A 66 7.27 5.03 6.50
N ALA A 67 8.25 4.22 6.92
CA ALA A 67 8.07 3.24 7.98
C ALA A 67 8.14 3.85 9.39
N TYR A 68 7.21 4.74 9.69
CA TYR A 68 7.02 5.34 11.01
C TYR A 68 5.60 5.09 11.51
N GLU A 69 5.51 4.78 12.82
CA GLU A 69 4.22 4.70 13.49
C GLU A 69 3.52 6.06 13.45
N GLY A 70 2.26 6.07 13.08
CA GLY A 70 1.47 7.29 12.90
C GLY A 70 1.58 7.93 11.52
N LEU A 71 2.65 7.69 10.73
CA LEU A 71 2.71 8.13 9.35
C LEU A 71 1.88 7.21 8.44
N VAL A 72 2.04 5.90 8.58
CA VAL A 72 1.30 4.91 7.81
C VAL A 72 0.39 4.11 8.74
N ARG A 73 -0.88 3.96 8.37
CA ARG A 73 -1.83 3.07 9.06
C ARG A 73 -2.05 1.75 8.33
N LYS A 74 -1.95 1.75 7.00
CA LYS A 74 -2.25 0.58 6.16
C LYS A 74 -1.32 0.48 4.96
N VAL A 75 -0.87 -0.72 4.64
CA VAL A 75 -0.11 -1.00 3.42
C VAL A 75 -0.74 -2.17 2.68
N VAL A 76 -0.97 -1.98 1.38
CA VAL A 76 -1.41 -3.01 0.44
C VAL A 76 -0.28 -3.22 -0.57
N GLY A 77 0.46 -4.31 -0.43
CA GLY A 77 1.68 -4.52 -1.20
C GLY A 77 1.74 -5.87 -1.92
N GLY A 78 2.37 -5.88 -3.09
CA GLY A 78 2.61 -7.11 -3.83
C GLY A 78 3.92 -7.80 -3.44
N HIS A 79 4.91 -7.06 -2.99
CA HIS A 79 6.23 -7.57 -2.62
C HIS A 79 6.89 -6.67 -1.56
N TRP A 80 7.37 -7.25 -0.47
CA TRP A 80 7.82 -6.53 0.72
C TRP A 80 9.33 -6.62 1.00
N SER A 81 10.08 -7.47 0.28
CA SER A 81 11.46 -7.84 0.65
C SER A 81 12.44 -6.67 0.69
N TRP A 82 12.20 -5.62 -0.11
CA TRP A 82 13.06 -4.44 -0.17
C TRP A 82 12.79 -3.41 0.92
N SER A 83 11.82 -3.66 1.80
CA SER A 83 11.35 -2.71 2.79
C SER A 83 11.35 -3.30 4.21
N PRO A 84 12.54 -3.64 4.78
CA PRO A 84 12.65 -4.30 6.08
C PRO A 84 12.06 -3.48 7.23
N ARG A 85 12.13 -2.15 7.19
CA ARG A 85 11.53 -1.28 8.20
C ARG A 85 10.00 -1.36 8.17
N MET A 86 9.39 -1.34 6.98
CA MET A 86 7.94 -1.49 6.83
C MET A 86 7.47 -2.90 7.23
N GLN A 87 8.24 -3.95 6.89
CA GLN A 87 7.97 -5.31 7.37
C GLN A 87 8.00 -5.40 8.90
N LYS A 88 8.89 -4.67 9.56
CA LYS A 88 8.96 -4.62 11.02
C LYS A 88 7.66 -4.07 11.60
N LEU A 89 7.15 -2.93 11.11
CA LEU A 89 5.87 -2.38 11.54
C LEU A 89 4.71 -3.38 11.36
N ALA A 90 4.70 -4.09 10.22
CA ALA A 90 3.68 -5.12 9.95
C ALA A 90 3.77 -6.30 10.93
N ARG A 91 4.97 -6.81 11.22
CA ARG A 91 5.17 -7.93 12.17
C ARG A 91 4.84 -7.55 13.61
N GLU A 92 5.07 -6.30 13.99
CA GLU A 92 4.76 -5.76 15.31
C GLU A 92 3.28 -5.32 15.45
N ASN A 93 2.46 -5.54 14.42
CA ASN A 93 1.05 -5.13 14.36
C ASN A 93 0.84 -3.61 14.59
N LEU A 94 1.78 -2.78 14.16
CA LEU A 94 1.67 -1.33 14.26
C LEU A 94 0.91 -0.72 13.07
N ILE A 95 0.84 -1.44 11.95
CA ILE A 95 0.09 -1.08 10.74
C ILE A 95 -0.77 -2.26 10.26
N ALA A 96 -1.87 -2.00 9.58
CA ALA A 96 -2.62 -3.02 8.85
C ALA A 96 -1.85 -3.42 7.57
N ALA A 97 -1.53 -4.71 7.42
CA ALA A 97 -0.72 -5.20 6.33
C ALA A 97 -1.49 -6.20 5.46
N TYR A 98 -1.51 -5.92 4.16
CA TYR A 98 -2.14 -6.77 3.16
C TYR A 98 -1.16 -7.10 2.04
N SER A 99 -1.24 -8.32 1.52
CA SER A 99 -0.44 -8.74 0.38
C SER A 99 -1.34 -9.35 -0.70
N PHE A 100 -1.19 -8.88 -1.91
CA PHE A 100 -1.89 -9.40 -3.08
C PHE A 100 -0.90 -9.59 -4.24
N PRO A 101 -1.25 -10.45 -5.23
CA PRO A 101 -0.42 -10.59 -6.43
C PRO A 101 -0.18 -9.23 -7.11
N GLY A 102 1.08 -8.87 -7.34
CA GLY A 102 1.46 -7.55 -7.87
C GLY A 102 0.80 -7.22 -9.21
N GLY A 103 0.58 -8.23 -10.08
CA GLY A 103 -0.18 -8.06 -11.31
C GLY A 103 -1.65 -7.68 -11.09
N ALA A 104 -2.28 -8.20 -10.04
CA ALA A 104 -3.64 -7.82 -9.66
C ALA A 104 -3.67 -6.36 -9.15
N ILE A 105 -2.72 -5.95 -8.31
CA ILE A 105 -2.62 -4.55 -7.85
C ILE A 105 -2.40 -3.60 -9.03
N SER A 106 -1.48 -3.92 -9.95
CA SER A 106 -1.23 -3.09 -11.15
C SER A 106 -2.48 -2.94 -12.02
N SER A 107 -3.23 -4.03 -12.19
CA SER A 107 -4.49 -4.01 -12.94
C SER A 107 -5.57 -3.23 -12.21
N LEU A 108 -5.66 -3.36 -10.88
CA LEU A 108 -6.58 -2.59 -10.05
C LEU A 108 -6.34 -1.09 -10.18
N LEU A 109 -5.08 -0.63 -10.11
CA LEU A 109 -4.75 0.79 -10.26
C LEU A 109 -5.20 1.34 -11.61
N ARG A 110 -5.13 0.54 -12.67
CA ARG A 110 -5.66 0.91 -14.00
C ARG A 110 -7.19 0.97 -14.01
N GLU A 111 -7.88 0.03 -13.36
CA GLU A 111 -9.34 0.06 -13.23
C GLU A 111 -9.81 1.30 -12.44
N ILE A 112 -9.12 1.64 -11.35
CA ILE A 112 -9.38 2.86 -10.57
C ILE A 112 -9.18 4.10 -11.45
N GLY A 113 -8.09 4.18 -12.19
CA GLY A 113 -7.81 5.28 -13.12
C GLY A 113 -8.86 5.41 -14.24
N ALA A 114 -9.53 4.33 -14.60
CA ALA A 114 -10.65 4.30 -15.54
C ALA A 114 -12.02 4.59 -14.87
N GLY A 115 -12.04 4.90 -13.57
CA GLY A 115 -13.27 5.19 -12.83
C GLY A 115 -14.12 3.96 -12.49
N ARG A 116 -13.56 2.75 -12.59
CA ARG A 116 -14.23 1.51 -12.21
C ARG A 116 -14.12 1.25 -10.71
N PRO A 117 -15.08 0.56 -10.08
CA PRO A 117 -15.12 0.37 -8.64
C PRO A 117 -14.05 -0.60 -8.11
N GLY A 118 -13.52 -1.47 -8.96
CA GLY A 118 -12.54 -2.47 -8.58
C GLY A 118 -12.09 -3.34 -9.74
N LEU A 119 -11.31 -4.37 -9.45
CA LEU A 119 -10.81 -5.36 -10.41
C LEU A 119 -11.54 -6.69 -10.20
N ILE A 120 -12.16 -7.23 -11.24
CA ILE A 120 -12.68 -8.60 -11.27
C ILE A 120 -11.60 -9.52 -11.84
N THR A 121 -11.18 -10.52 -11.08
CA THR A 121 -10.09 -11.41 -11.48
C THR A 121 -10.19 -12.77 -10.79
N HIS A 122 -9.66 -13.81 -11.42
CA HIS A 122 -9.47 -15.13 -10.81
C HIS A 122 -8.10 -15.28 -10.15
N VAL A 123 -7.23 -14.28 -10.30
CA VAL A 123 -5.87 -14.29 -9.73
C VAL A 123 -5.97 -14.21 -8.20
N GLY A 124 -5.34 -15.16 -7.54
CA GLY A 124 -5.37 -15.27 -6.08
C GLY A 124 -6.35 -16.31 -5.52
N LEU A 125 -7.27 -16.84 -6.32
CA LEU A 125 -8.16 -17.93 -5.88
C LEU A 125 -7.36 -19.17 -5.44
N GLY A 126 -7.75 -19.75 -4.29
CA GLY A 126 -7.06 -20.89 -3.69
C GLY A 126 -5.70 -20.57 -3.05
N THR A 127 -5.34 -19.29 -2.93
CA THR A 127 -4.13 -18.83 -2.24
C THR A 127 -4.48 -18.03 -0.99
N PHE A 128 -3.48 -17.51 -0.27
CA PHE A 128 -3.70 -16.59 0.87
C PHE A 128 -4.49 -15.32 0.51
N ALA A 129 -4.51 -14.92 -0.76
CA ALA A 129 -5.28 -13.77 -1.25
C ALA A 129 -6.78 -14.08 -1.45
N ASP A 130 -7.16 -15.38 -1.44
CA ASP A 130 -8.55 -15.81 -1.54
C ASP A 130 -9.33 -15.38 -0.29
N PRO A 131 -10.49 -14.70 -0.44
CA PRO A 131 -11.29 -14.25 0.71
C PRO A 131 -11.78 -15.41 1.60
N ARG A 132 -11.84 -16.64 1.08
CA ARG A 132 -12.18 -17.86 1.86
C ARG A 132 -11.02 -18.38 2.72
N VAL A 133 -9.81 -17.85 2.52
CA VAL A 133 -8.60 -18.19 3.29
C VAL A 133 -8.26 -16.99 4.17
N ASP A 134 -7.32 -16.15 3.76
CA ASP A 134 -6.89 -14.98 4.55
C ASP A 134 -7.34 -13.65 3.93
N GLY A 135 -7.81 -13.65 2.66
CA GLY A 135 -8.21 -12.42 1.96
C GLY A 135 -7.07 -11.41 1.83
N GLY A 136 -5.83 -11.91 1.72
CA GLY A 136 -4.63 -11.09 1.64
C GLY A 136 -4.15 -10.48 2.95
N ARG A 137 -4.81 -10.73 4.08
CA ARG A 137 -4.41 -10.22 5.40
C ARG A 137 -3.10 -10.85 5.86
N CYS A 138 -2.14 -10.03 6.26
CA CYS A 138 -0.82 -10.47 6.71
C CYS A 138 -0.62 -10.40 8.23
N ASN A 139 -1.51 -9.73 8.96
CA ASN A 139 -1.41 -9.60 10.40
C ASN A 139 -2.80 -9.35 11.04
N SER A 140 -2.85 -9.36 12.36
CA SER A 140 -4.11 -9.21 13.11
C SER A 140 -4.70 -7.80 13.07
N ARG A 141 -3.94 -6.79 12.63
CA ARG A 141 -4.42 -5.42 12.47
C ARG A 141 -5.12 -5.21 11.11
N ALA A 142 -4.96 -6.14 10.18
CA ALA A 142 -5.66 -6.15 8.90
C ALA A 142 -7.07 -6.72 9.10
N ASP A 143 -8.03 -5.86 9.45
CA ASP A 143 -9.41 -6.19 9.80
C ASP A 143 -10.43 -5.86 8.70
N GLU A 144 -10.03 -5.09 7.69
CA GLU A 144 -10.90 -4.75 6.55
C GLU A 144 -10.96 -5.90 5.52
N GLU A 145 -12.11 -6.10 4.92
CA GLU A 145 -12.29 -7.00 3.77
C GLU A 145 -12.03 -6.21 2.48
N LEU A 146 -10.87 -6.44 1.87
CA LEU A 146 -10.49 -5.79 0.61
C LEU A 146 -10.84 -6.63 -0.63
N VAL A 147 -11.25 -7.87 -0.42
CA VAL A 147 -11.57 -8.84 -1.48
C VAL A 147 -12.84 -9.57 -1.13
N GLU A 148 -13.76 -9.67 -2.08
CA GLU A 148 -14.97 -10.48 -1.93
C GLU A 148 -15.13 -11.49 -3.09
N LEU A 149 -15.84 -12.58 -2.85
CA LEU A 149 -16.22 -13.53 -3.88
C LEU A 149 -17.45 -13.02 -4.63
N CYS A 150 -17.30 -12.95 -5.96
CA CYS A 150 -18.41 -12.74 -6.86
C CYS A 150 -18.54 -14.00 -7.74
N GLU A 151 -19.42 -14.92 -7.36
CA GLU A 151 -19.58 -16.25 -7.96
C GLU A 151 -18.28 -17.07 -7.97
N PHE A 152 -17.46 -16.97 -8.99
CA PHE A 152 -16.17 -17.67 -9.12
C PHE A 152 -14.98 -16.71 -9.31
N LEU A 153 -15.17 -15.42 -9.04
CA LEU A 153 -14.16 -14.39 -9.25
C LEU A 153 -13.94 -13.59 -7.97
N CYS A 154 -12.70 -13.13 -7.76
CA CYS A 154 -12.40 -12.16 -6.71
C CYS A 154 -12.59 -10.74 -7.25
N VAL A 155 -13.22 -9.90 -6.45
CA VAL A 155 -13.26 -8.45 -6.66
C VAL A 155 -12.31 -7.81 -5.67
N LEU A 156 -11.27 -7.16 -6.15
CA LEU A 156 -10.39 -6.34 -5.33
C LEU A 156 -10.93 -4.91 -5.36
N GLU A 157 -11.40 -4.41 -4.23
CA GLU A 157 -12.01 -3.09 -4.15
C GLU A 157 -10.98 -1.96 -4.26
N GLY A 158 -11.27 -0.98 -5.10
CA GLY A 158 -10.45 0.21 -5.31
C GLY A 158 -10.91 1.45 -4.56
N ARG A 159 -12.03 1.38 -3.85
CA ARG A 159 -12.59 2.50 -3.09
C ARG A 159 -13.00 2.05 -1.70
N GLU A 160 -12.72 2.88 -0.70
CA GLU A 160 -13.36 2.76 0.60
C GLU A 160 -14.86 2.99 0.41
N ARG A 161 -15.70 2.07 0.89
CA ARG A 161 -17.14 2.31 1.00
C ARG A 161 -17.31 3.40 2.07
N HIS A 162 -17.63 4.61 1.66
CA HIS A 162 -18.18 5.57 2.60
C HIS A 162 -19.60 5.14 2.97
N PRO A 163 -19.95 5.11 4.26
CA PRO A 163 -21.28 4.79 4.73
C PRO A 163 -22.33 5.77 4.20
#